data_f1e023b74a40d69a0471021d30ed95e7
#
_entry.id   f1e023b74a40d69a0471021d30ed95e7
#
_cell.length_a   1.000
_cell.length_b   1.000
_cell.length_c   1.000
_cell.angle_alpha   90.00
_cell.angle_beta   90.00
_cell.angle_gamma   90.00
#
_symmetry.space_group_name_H-M   'P 1'
#
loop_
_entity.id
_entity.type
_entity.pdbx_description
1 polymer ?
#
loop_
_entity_poly.entity_id
_entity_poly.type
_entity_poly.pdbx_seq_one_letter_code
_entity_poly.pdbx_strand_id
1 'polypeptide(L)'
;MKNFSLFILLAFALLFASCGDLDKPKHLKAIAQMDKSLDSMHIVLKENRLDTLAGIQIAANALLTRIKTYYVSDTIDMELGKKMNQFKRIMKSIKPKKGRGANKNAESNEIIITDRSIGNGFAVVHNGLKAEEETLIALKRDIENGNGRRDKYAEYIKFEQQKVYQLQQLLKAYVDHKNKTIKDFNEIYAELNAFSLKLMEKK
;
A
#
# COMPACT_ATOMS: atom_id res chain seq x y z
N MET A 1 66.37 22.23 8.19
CA MET A 1 65.24 22.17 9.13
C MET A 1 63.92 22.66 8.54
N LYS A 2 63.88 23.52 7.49
CA LYS A 2 62.63 23.98 6.87
C LYS A 2 61.80 22.90 6.13
N ASN A 3 62.45 21.88 5.56
CA ASN A 3 61.78 20.85 4.78
C ASN A 3 61.07 19.78 5.63
N PHE A 4 61.47 19.61 6.90
CA PHE A 4 60.86 18.65 7.81
C PHE A 4 59.51 19.13 8.33
N SER A 5 59.37 20.45 8.55
CA SER A 5 58.10 21.06 8.97
C SER A 5 57.01 20.97 7.87
N LEU A 6 57.47 21.08 6.58
CA LEU A 6 56.56 20.95 5.43
C LEU A 6 56.01 19.51 5.29
N PHE A 7 56.84 18.51 5.55
CA PHE A 7 56.48 17.10 5.51
C PHE A 7 55.45 16.75 6.60
N ILE A 8 55.64 17.28 7.81
CA ILE A 8 54.70 17.07 8.93
C ILE A 8 53.34 17.74 8.62
N LEU A 9 53.36 18.94 8.03
CA LEU A 9 52.13 19.65 7.64
C LEU A 9 51.38 18.91 6.52
N LEU A 10 52.11 18.35 5.55
CA LEU A 10 51.53 17.55 4.46
C LEU A 10 50.98 16.22 4.98
N ALA A 11 51.64 15.56 5.90
CA ALA A 11 51.20 14.33 6.54
C ALA A 11 49.94 14.56 7.42
N PHE A 12 49.85 15.72 8.11
CA PHE A 12 48.69 16.11 8.88
C PHE A 12 47.51 16.45 7.95
N ALA A 13 47.73 17.13 6.82
CA ALA A 13 46.68 17.39 5.83
C ALA A 13 46.12 16.10 5.20
N LEU A 14 46.95 15.08 4.98
CA LEU A 14 46.51 13.79 4.46
C LEU A 14 45.71 12.97 5.50
N LEU A 15 45.98 13.14 6.80
CA LEU A 15 45.20 12.53 7.87
C LEU A 15 43.80 13.12 8.00
N PHE A 16 43.60 14.40 7.72
CA PHE A 16 42.28 15.01 7.69
C PHE A 16 41.49 14.72 6.41
N ALA A 17 42.15 14.43 5.29
CA ALA A 17 41.48 14.02 4.05
C ALA A 17 40.94 12.58 4.10
N SER A 18 41.44 11.75 5.03
CA SER A 18 41.06 10.34 5.17
C SER A 18 39.76 10.10 5.98
N CYS A 19 39.14 11.12 6.55
CA CYS A 19 37.90 10.97 7.33
C CYS A 19 36.61 11.17 6.53
N GLY A 20 36.67 11.24 5.21
CA GLY A 20 35.48 11.21 4.35
C GLY A 20 34.87 9.82 4.34
N ASP A 21 33.59 9.71 4.62
CA ASP A 21 32.83 8.49 4.42
C ASP A 21 32.79 8.19 2.90
N LEU A 22 33.69 7.32 2.44
CA LEU A 22 33.86 6.93 1.03
C LEU A 22 32.58 6.32 0.44
N ASP A 23 31.75 5.72 1.28
CA ASP A 23 30.47 5.09 0.89
C ASP A 23 29.29 6.08 0.90
N LYS A 24 29.45 7.31 1.43
CA LYS A 24 28.38 8.30 1.51
C LYS A 24 27.66 8.55 0.17
N PRO A 25 28.36 8.76 -0.97
CA PRO A 25 27.68 8.93 -2.25
C PRO A 25 26.87 7.71 -2.68
N LYS A 26 27.35 6.51 -2.38
CA LYS A 26 26.66 5.24 -2.65
C LYS A 26 25.39 5.12 -1.81
N HIS A 27 25.47 5.47 -0.52
CA HIS A 27 24.35 5.46 0.41
C HIS A 27 23.26 6.44 -0.02
N LEU A 28 23.63 7.67 -0.35
CA LEU A 28 22.69 8.70 -0.83
C LEU A 28 22.04 8.31 -2.17
N LYS A 29 22.78 7.67 -3.08
CA LYS A 29 22.24 7.13 -4.32
C LYS A 29 21.20 6.04 -4.06
N ALA A 30 21.44 5.15 -3.12
CA ALA A 30 20.50 4.10 -2.75
C ALA A 30 19.19 4.69 -2.18
N ILE A 31 19.28 5.72 -1.32
CA ILE A 31 18.12 6.43 -0.80
C ILE A 31 17.35 7.10 -1.93
N ALA A 32 18.02 7.80 -2.84
CA ALA A 32 17.36 8.44 -3.97
C ALA A 32 16.65 7.46 -4.91
N GLN A 33 17.11 6.20 -4.99
CA GLN A 33 16.41 5.15 -5.71
C GLN A 33 15.14 4.69 -4.98
N MET A 34 15.20 4.57 -3.65
CA MET A 34 14.03 4.25 -2.83
C MET A 34 12.98 5.36 -2.89
N ASP A 35 13.38 6.63 -2.80
CA ASP A 35 12.49 7.79 -2.95
C ASP A 35 11.72 7.73 -4.28
N LYS A 36 12.42 7.49 -5.40
CA LYS A 36 11.77 7.32 -6.71
C LYS A 36 10.78 6.16 -6.75
N SER A 37 11.06 5.08 -6.02
CA SER A 37 10.15 3.95 -5.92
C SER A 37 8.91 4.33 -5.12
N LEU A 38 9.04 5.08 -4.02
CA LEU A 38 7.92 5.59 -3.24
C LEU A 38 7.05 6.55 -4.06
N ASP A 39 7.67 7.50 -4.80
CA ASP A 39 6.96 8.41 -5.70
C ASP A 39 6.11 7.64 -6.73
N SER A 40 6.70 6.61 -7.34
CA SER A 40 5.98 5.76 -8.30
C SER A 40 4.81 5.02 -7.65
N MET A 41 4.98 4.55 -6.43
CA MET A 41 3.92 3.88 -5.66
C MET A 41 2.80 4.87 -5.27
N HIS A 42 3.12 6.12 -4.95
CA HIS A 42 2.12 7.16 -4.70
C HIS A 42 1.26 7.44 -5.93
N ILE A 43 1.87 7.50 -7.12
CA ILE A 43 1.13 7.68 -8.38
C ILE A 43 0.16 6.52 -8.58
N VAL A 44 0.63 5.27 -8.47
CA VAL A 44 -0.23 4.07 -8.61
C VAL A 44 -1.35 4.07 -7.57
N LEU A 45 -1.06 4.41 -6.31
CA LEU A 45 -2.07 4.46 -5.25
C LEU A 45 -3.12 5.55 -5.52
N LYS A 46 -2.71 6.72 -6.02
CA LYS A 46 -3.59 7.83 -6.40
C LYS A 46 -4.54 7.45 -7.53
N GLU A 47 -4.05 6.73 -8.54
CA GLU A 47 -4.87 6.21 -9.65
C GLU A 47 -5.85 5.14 -9.18
N ASN A 48 -5.51 4.44 -8.11
CA ASN A 48 -6.31 3.35 -7.55
C ASN A 48 -7.10 3.75 -6.28
N ARG A 49 -7.55 4.99 -6.18
CA ARG A 49 -8.36 5.46 -5.04
C ARG A 49 -9.67 4.70 -4.90
N LEU A 50 -10.30 4.88 -3.72
CA LEU A 50 -11.55 4.20 -3.37
C LEU A 50 -12.81 4.86 -3.95
N ASP A 51 -12.67 6.00 -4.61
CA ASP A 51 -13.80 6.81 -5.09
C ASP A 51 -14.72 6.05 -6.06
N THR A 52 -14.12 5.19 -6.91
CA THR A 52 -14.88 4.32 -7.82
C THR A 52 -15.77 3.30 -7.10
N LEU A 53 -15.42 2.95 -5.86
CA LEU A 53 -16.18 1.98 -5.07
C LEU A 53 -17.46 2.59 -4.46
N ALA A 54 -17.53 3.91 -4.33
CA ALA A 54 -18.74 4.59 -3.87
C ALA A 54 -19.89 4.42 -4.87
N GLY A 55 -19.62 4.56 -6.16
CA GLY A 55 -20.59 4.29 -7.22
C GLY A 55 -21.09 2.85 -7.22
N ILE A 56 -20.18 1.89 -7.02
CA ILE A 56 -20.51 0.47 -6.88
C ILE A 56 -21.47 0.24 -5.69
N GLN A 57 -21.23 0.87 -4.55
CA GLN A 57 -22.09 0.73 -3.37
C GLN A 57 -23.50 1.30 -3.61
N ILE A 58 -23.60 2.45 -4.29
CA ILE A 58 -24.88 3.05 -4.64
C ILE A 58 -25.66 2.14 -5.59
N ALA A 59 -25.01 1.67 -6.66
CA ALA A 59 -25.62 0.76 -7.62
C ALA A 59 -26.09 -0.56 -6.97
N ALA A 60 -25.25 -1.12 -6.10
CA ALA A 60 -25.58 -2.33 -5.36
C ALA A 60 -26.79 -2.16 -4.44
N ASN A 61 -26.86 -1.06 -3.70
CA ASN A 61 -28.00 -0.79 -2.81
C ASN A 61 -29.29 -0.60 -3.61
N ALA A 62 -29.26 0.13 -4.73
CA ALA A 62 -30.38 0.31 -5.61
C ALA A 62 -30.90 -1.03 -6.17
N LEU A 63 -29.98 -1.90 -6.62
CA LEU A 63 -30.32 -3.23 -7.11
C LEU A 63 -30.96 -4.11 -6.02
N LEU A 64 -30.37 -4.16 -4.83
CA LEU A 64 -30.91 -4.93 -3.70
C LEU A 64 -32.28 -4.46 -3.28
N THR A 65 -32.51 -3.14 -3.26
CA THR A 65 -33.83 -2.55 -2.96
C THR A 65 -34.84 -2.96 -4.03
N ARG A 66 -34.48 -2.88 -5.31
CA ARG A 66 -35.35 -3.28 -6.41
C ARG A 66 -35.74 -4.74 -6.31
N ILE A 67 -34.78 -5.65 -6.15
CA ILE A 67 -35.05 -7.08 -5.98
C ILE A 67 -36.00 -7.30 -4.78
N LYS A 68 -35.72 -6.68 -3.64
CA LYS A 68 -36.55 -6.81 -2.43
C LYS A 68 -37.99 -6.32 -2.65
N THR A 69 -38.17 -5.25 -3.44
CA THR A 69 -39.51 -4.66 -3.70
C THR A 69 -40.37 -5.51 -4.63
N TYR A 70 -39.75 -6.11 -5.65
CA TYR A 70 -40.51 -6.82 -6.69
C TYR A 70 -40.48 -8.35 -6.56
N TYR A 71 -39.61 -8.90 -5.73
CA TYR A 71 -39.57 -10.35 -5.49
C TYR A 71 -40.63 -10.73 -4.45
N VAL A 72 -41.69 -11.37 -4.92
CA VAL A 72 -42.79 -11.87 -4.10
C VAL A 72 -42.83 -13.37 -4.27
N SER A 73 -42.10 -14.12 -3.43
CA SER A 73 -42.18 -15.55 -3.37
C SER A 73 -41.84 -16.03 -1.95
N ASP A 74 -42.57 -17.00 -1.46
CA ASP A 74 -42.33 -17.63 -0.15
C ASP A 74 -41.10 -18.54 -0.17
N THR A 75 -40.64 -18.94 -1.35
CA THR A 75 -39.46 -19.78 -1.55
C THR A 75 -38.46 -19.03 -2.42
N ILE A 76 -37.26 -18.75 -1.87
CA ILE A 76 -36.15 -18.20 -2.65
C ILE A 76 -35.62 -19.30 -3.56
N ASP A 77 -35.62 -19.06 -4.87
CA ASP A 77 -34.87 -19.89 -5.81
C ASP A 77 -33.42 -20.06 -5.32
N MET A 78 -33.00 -21.32 -5.20
CA MET A 78 -31.69 -21.68 -4.63
C MET A 78 -30.54 -21.00 -5.41
N GLU A 79 -30.67 -20.87 -6.73
CA GLU A 79 -29.68 -20.24 -7.57
C GLU A 79 -29.61 -18.71 -7.33
N LEU A 80 -30.74 -18.05 -7.26
CA LEU A 80 -30.83 -16.65 -6.87
C LEU A 80 -30.24 -16.42 -5.49
N GLY A 81 -30.56 -17.29 -4.52
CA GLY A 81 -30.02 -17.23 -3.16
C GLY A 81 -28.49 -17.31 -3.13
N LYS A 82 -27.87 -18.18 -3.94
CA LYS A 82 -26.42 -18.29 -4.08
C LYS A 82 -25.82 -17.00 -4.65
N LYS A 83 -26.38 -16.47 -5.73
CA LYS A 83 -25.93 -15.21 -6.36
C LYS A 83 -26.06 -14.01 -5.42
N MET A 84 -27.16 -13.90 -4.71
CA MET A 84 -27.37 -12.86 -3.70
C MET A 84 -26.35 -12.94 -2.54
N ASN A 85 -26.03 -14.15 -2.08
CA ASN A 85 -25.01 -14.35 -1.05
C ASN A 85 -23.61 -13.99 -1.56
N GLN A 86 -23.26 -14.36 -2.78
CA GLN A 86 -21.99 -13.98 -3.40
C GLN A 86 -21.90 -12.47 -3.56
N PHE A 87 -22.94 -11.80 -4.05
CA PHE A 87 -23.04 -10.35 -4.15
C PHE A 87 -22.81 -9.65 -2.80
N LYS A 88 -23.48 -10.12 -1.73
CA LYS A 88 -23.29 -9.60 -0.38
C LYS A 88 -21.86 -9.79 0.14
N ARG A 89 -21.19 -10.90 -0.20
CA ARG A 89 -19.78 -11.12 0.16
C ARG A 89 -18.84 -10.11 -0.52
N ILE A 90 -19.06 -9.84 -1.81
CA ILE A 90 -18.31 -8.81 -2.57
C ILE A 90 -18.51 -7.44 -1.91
N MET A 91 -19.75 -7.08 -1.60
CA MET A 91 -20.04 -5.79 -0.94
C MET A 91 -19.40 -5.66 0.45
N LYS A 92 -19.27 -6.77 1.20
CA LYS A 92 -18.56 -6.79 2.48
C LYS A 92 -17.05 -6.62 2.34
N SER A 93 -16.46 -7.08 1.22
CA SER A 93 -15.01 -6.94 0.98
C SER A 93 -14.58 -5.50 0.64
N ILE A 94 -15.51 -4.63 0.28
CA ILE A 94 -15.23 -3.24 -0.08
C ILE A 94 -14.98 -2.37 1.18
N LYS A 95 -15.76 -2.57 2.25
CA LYS A 95 -15.70 -1.73 3.45
C LYS A 95 -14.72 -2.27 4.48
N PRO A 96 -13.91 -1.39 5.13
CA PRO A 96 -13.08 -1.81 6.25
C PRO A 96 -13.97 -2.27 7.42
N LYS A 97 -13.55 -3.31 8.11
CA LYS A 97 -14.21 -3.75 9.34
C LYS A 97 -13.81 -2.81 10.49
N LYS A 98 -14.80 -2.26 11.20
CA LYS A 98 -14.54 -1.43 12.37
C LYS A 98 -13.69 -2.20 13.39
N GLY A 99 -12.62 -1.57 13.89
CA GLY A 99 -11.76 -2.10 14.94
C GLY A 99 -10.72 -3.15 14.52
N ARG A 100 -10.58 -3.42 13.21
CA ARG A 100 -9.55 -4.33 12.69
C ARG A 100 -8.71 -3.57 11.67
N GLY A 101 -7.46 -3.34 12.02
CA GLY A 101 -6.47 -2.67 11.18
C GLY A 101 -5.23 -3.55 10.99
N ALA A 102 -4.19 -2.98 10.40
CA ALA A 102 -2.88 -3.61 10.38
C ALA A 102 -2.24 -3.49 11.78
N ASN A 103 -1.85 -4.61 12.37
CA ASN A 103 -0.99 -4.62 13.54
C ASN A 103 0.46 -4.77 13.09
N LYS A 104 1.34 -3.91 13.59
CA LYS A 104 2.78 -4.15 13.51
C LYS A 104 3.12 -5.26 14.50
N ASN A 105 3.69 -6.33 14.01
CA ASN A 105 4.29 -7.33 14.90
C ASN A 105 5.62 -6.75 15.41
N ALA A 106 5.70 -6.46 16.70
CA ALA A 106 6.86 -5.79 17.32
C ALA A 106 8.16 -6.63 17.19
N GLU A 107 8.04 -7.95 17.00
CA GLU A 107 9.18 -8.87 16.93
C GLU A 107 9.70 -9.10 15.51
N SER A 108 8.85 -9.02 14.47
CA SER A 108 9.26 -9.36 13.08
C SER A 108 9.27 -8.18 12.12
N ASN A 109 8.84 -6.98 12.54
CA ASN A 109 8.58 -5.83 11.64
C ASN A 109 7.67 -6.13 10.43
N GLU A 110 6.96 -7.25 10.49
CA GLU A 110 6.04 -7.67 9.45
C GLU A 110 4.67 -6.99 9.64
N ILE A 111 4.13 -6.44 8.57
CA ILE A 111 2.79 -5.84 8.57
C ILE A 111 1.77 -6.97 8.40
N ILE A 112 1.13 -7.40 9.50
CA ILE A 112 0.07 -8.40 9.44
C ILE A 112 -1.27 -7.71 9.13
N ILE A 113 -1.82 -7.99 7.96
CA ILE A 113 -3.14 -7.49 7.55
C ILE A 113 -4.21 -8.45 8.08
N THR A 114 -4.89 -8.06 9.16
CA THR A 114 -5.99 -8.83 9.77
C THR A 114 -7.32 -8.61 9.08
N ASP A 115 -7.53 -7.46 8.44
CA ASP A 115 -8.70 -7.14 7.63
C ASP A 115 -8.31 -7.02 6.15
N ARG A 116 -8.79 -7.95 5.35
CA ARG A 116 -8.53 -8.03 3.90
C ARG A 116 -9.52 -7.21 3.06
N SER A 117 -10.26 -6.28 3.66
CA SER A 117 -11.10 -5.38 2.87
C SER A 117 -10.25 -4.43 2.02
N ILE A 118 -10.80 -4.00 0.87
CA ILE A 118 -10.12 -3.06 -0.03
C ILE A 118 -9.82 -1.75 0.69
N GLY A 119 -10.77 -1.25 1.50
CA GLY A 119 -10.58 -0.02 2.27
C GLY A 119 -9.42 -0.09 3.26
N ASN A 120 -9.25 -1.23 3.94
CA ASN A 120 -8.11 -1.44 4.83
C ASN A 120 -6.81 -1.60 4.04
N GLY A 121 -6.82 -2.32 2.92
CA GLY A 121 -5.65 -2.45 2.04
C GLY A 121 -5.13 -1.10 1.57
N PHE A 122 -6.02 -0.19 1.14
CA PHE A 122 -5.67 1.18 0.80
C PHE A 122 -5.03 1.92 1.98
N ALA A 123 -5.64 1.88 3.16
CA ALA A 123 -5.15 2.58 4.34
C ALA A 123 -3.76 2.07 4.78
N VAL A 124 -3.54 0.75 4.74
CA VAL A 124 -2.25 0.15 5.10
C VAL A 124 -1.14 0.63 4.16
N VAL A 125 -1.39 0.59 2.84
CA VAL A 125 -0.40 1.05 1.85
C VAL A 125 -0.15 2.55 2.00
N HIS A 126 -1.20 3.37 2.09
CA HIS A 126 -1.08 4.81 2.23
C HIS A 126 -0.26 5.23 3.47
N ASN A 127 -0.60 4.65 4.62
CA ASN A 127 0.11 4.96 5.87
C ASN A 127 1.55 4.41 5.86
N GLY A 128 1.76 3.24 5.24
CA GLY A 128 3.08 2.66 5.09
C GLY A 128 4.00 3.52 4.23
N LEU A 129 3.52 4.01 3.08
CA LEU A 129 4.27 4.92 2.21
C LEU A 129 4.69 6.19 2.96
N LYS A 130 3.74 6.83 3.65
CA LYS A 130 4.02 8.04 4.41
C LYS A 130 5.07 7.82 5.51
N ALA A 131 4.95 6.73 6.27
CA ALA A 131 5.90 6.42 7.33
C ALA A 131 7.31 6.13 6.77
N GLU A 132 7.39 5.48 5.62
CA GLU A 132 8.66 5.17 4.98
C GLU A 132 9.34 6.42 4.40
N GLU A 133 8.58 7.34 3.79
CA GLU A 133 9.10 8.66 3.36
C GLU A 133 9.74 9.41 4.52
N GLU A 134 9.06 9.51 5.66
CA GLU A 134 9.58 10.17 6.87
C GLU A 134 10.88 9.50 7.33
N THR A 135 10.97 8.17 7.25
CA THR A 135 12.17 7.40 7.63
C THR A 135 13.32 7.66 6.68
N LEU A 136 13.09 7.64 5.35
CA LEU A 136 14.13 7.89 4.36
C LEU A 136 14.66 9.33 4.44
N ILE A 137 13.80 10.31 4.69
CA ILE A 137 14.22 11.71 4.92
C ILE A 137 15.14 11.80 6.14
N ALA A 138 14.79 11.13 7.25
CA ALA A 138 15.62 11.13 8.44
C ALA A 138 16.97 10.44 8.20
N LEU A 139 16.98 9.25 7.59
CA LEU A 139 18.19 8.51 7.26
C LEU A 139 19.09 9.28 6.31
N LYS A 140 18.53 9.93 5.28
CA LYS A 140 19.27 10.80 4.37
C LYS A 140 19.98 11.93 5.10
N ARG A 141 19.25 12.63 5.96
CA ARG A 141 19.80 13.74 6.77
C ARG A 141 20.94 13.24 7.69
N ASP A 142 20.80 12.08 8.31
CA ASP A 142 21.83 11.51 9.19
C ASP A 142 23.08 11.16 8.40
N ILE A 143 22.95 10.59 7.21
CA ILE A 143 24.08 10.29 6.32
C ILE A 143 24.74 11.58 5.82
N GLU A 144 23.95 12.59 5.41
CA GLU A 144 24.48 13.88 4.93
C GLU A 144 25.28 14.60 6.02
N ASN A 145 24.83 14.55 7.25
CA ASN A 145 25.48 15.20 8.40
C ASN A 145 26.51 14.31 9.11
N GLY A 146 26.57 13.01 8.76
CA GLY A 146 27.44 12.05 9.43
C GLY A 146 27.02 11.75 10.86
N ASN A 147 25.73 11.82 11.16
CA ASN A 147 25.16 11.59 12.47
C ASN A 147 25.00 10.08 12.75
N GLY A 148 25.14 9.68 14.02
CA GLY A 148 24.93 8.31 14.44
C GLY A 148 26.08 7.35 14.07
N ARG A 149 25.75 6.08 13.91
CA ARG A 149 26.71 5.01 13.66
C ARG A 149 26.96 4.82 12.17
N ARG A 150 27.98 5.49 11.64
CA ARG A 150 28.34 5.45 10.20
C ARG A 150 28.66 4.04 9.71
N ASP A 151 29.25 3.20 10.56
CA ASP A 151 29.52 1.79 10.29
C ASP A 151 28.25 0.94 10.05
N LYS A 152 27.07 1.45 10.42
CA LYS A 152 25.77 0.80 10.29
C LYS A 152 24.90 1.32 9.13
N TYR A 153 25.33 2.35 8.42
CA TYR A 153 24.50 2.94 7.35
C TYR A 153 24.14 1.92 6.25
N ALA A 154 25.08 1.06 5.86
CA ALA A 154 24.80 0.01 4.87
C ALA A 154 23.71 -0.97 5.35
N GLU A 155 23.72 -1.30 6.64
CA GLU A 155 22.71 -2.17 7.26
C GLU A 155 21.34 -1.48 7.30
N TYR A 156 21.29 -0.21 7.69
CA TYR A 156 20.06 0.57 7.72
C TYR A 156 19.46 0.70 6.32
N ILE A 157 20.28 1.03 5.30
CA ILE A 157 19.83 1.13 3.92
C ILE A 157 19.26 -0.20 3.43
N LYS A 158 19.93 -1.33 3.72
CA LYS A 158 19.43 -2.65 3.35
C LYS A 158 18.07 -2.94 4.00
N PHE A 159 17.90 -2.54 5.25
CA PHE A 159 16.64 -2.70 5.96
C PHE A 159 15.51 -1.88 5.33
N GLU A 160 15.76 -0.60 5.00
CA GLU A 160 14.77 0.24 4.35
C GLU A 160 14.45 -0.24 2.92
N GLN A 161 15.43 -0.76 2.17
CA GLN A 161 15.19 -1.40 0.87
C GLN A 161 14.19 -2.57 0.99
N GLN A 162 14.31 -3.39 2.03
CA GLN A 162 13.37 -4.48 2.27
C GLN A 162 11.96 -3.97 2.56
N LYS A 163 11.82 -2.90 3.34
CA LYS A 163 10.50 -2.28 3.62
C LYS A 163 9.87 -1.69 2.35
N VAL A 164 10.64 -0.95 1.55
CA VAL A 164 10.17 -0.41 0.26
C VAL A 164 9.69 -1.54 -0.65
N TYR A 165 10.43 -2.65 -0.71
CA TYR A 165 10.00 -3.84 -1.46
C TYR A 165 8.69 -4.43 -0.90
N GLN A 166 8.55 -4.56 0.42
CA GLN A 166 7.32 -5.05 1.05
C GLN A 166 6.12 -4.14 0.73
N LEU A 167 6.30 -2.81 0.78
CA LEU A 167 5.26 -1.85 0.40
C LEU A 167 4.84 -1.99 -1.06
N GLN A 168 5.78 -2.25 -1.96
CA GLN A 168 5.49 -2.52 -3.36
C GLN A 168 4.63 -3.78 -3.53
N GLN A 169 4.93 -4.85 -2.81
CA GLN A 169 4.11 -6.08 -2.83
C GLN A 169 2.71 -5.84 -2.25
N LEU A 170 2.60 -5.06 -1.17
CA LEU A 170 1.32 -4.70 -0.57
C LEU A 170 0.47 -3.84 -1.52
N LEU A 171 1.08 -2.86 -2.19
CA LEU A 171 0.40 -2.05 -3.20
C LEU A 171 -0.12 -2.91 -4.35
N LYS A 172 0.72 -3.80 -4.88
CA LYS A 172 0.30 -4.73 -5.94
C LYS A 172 -0.88 -5.59 -5.49
N ALA A 173 -0.79 -6.20 -4.32
CA ALA A 173 -1.87 -7.04 -3.78
C ALA A 173 -3.18 -6.24 -3.59
N TYR A 174 -3.08 -4.98 -3.15
CA TYR A 174 -4.22 -4.08 -3.04
C TYR A 174 -4.87 -3.81 -4.41
N VAL A 175 -4.08 -3.45 -5.42
CA VAL A 175 -4.56 -3.15 -6.77
C VAL A 175 -5.21 -4.38 -7.42
N ASP A 176 -4.56 -5.53 -7.32
CA ASP A 176 -5.07 -6.80 -7.85
C ASP A 176 -6.40 -7.18 -7.19
N HIS A 177 -6.48 -7.05 -5.86
CA HIS A 177 -7.71 -7.34 -5.11
C HIS A 177 -8.84 -6.38 -5.47
N LYS A 178 -8.56 -5.08 -5.58
CA LYS A 178 -9.53 -4.07 -6.02
C LYS A 178 -10.08 -4.39 -7.42
N ASN A 179 -9.19 -4.64 -8.38
CA ASN A 179 -9.57 -4.92 -9.77
C ASN A 179 -10.40 -6.22 -9.88
N LYS A 180 -9.99 -7.26 -9.18
CA LYS A 180 -10.74 -8.51 -9.11
C LYS A 180 -12.15 -8.27 -8.52
N THR A 181 -12.23 -7.53 -7.42
CA THR A 181 -13.52 -7.26 -6.77
C THR A 181 -14.46 -6.47 -7.68
N ILE A 182 -13.95 -5.48 -8.44
CA ILE A 182 -14.74 -4.73 -9.41
C ILE A 182 -15.24 -5.63 -10.53
N LYS A 183 -14.38 -6.51 -11.04
CA LYS A 183 -14.75 -7.48 -12.08
C LYS A 183 -15.84 -8.42 -11.57
N ASP A 184 -15.63 -9.07 -10.43
CA ASP A 184 -16.59 -9.99 -9.81
C ASP A 184 -17.94 -9.30 -9.52
N PHE A 185 -17.90 -8.02 -9.10
CA PHE A 185 -19.11 -7.22 -8.92
C PHE A 185 -19.86 -7.01 -10.22
N ASN A 186 -19.17 -6.58 -11.28
CA ASN A 186 -19.82 -6.26 -12.57
C ASN A 186 -20.50 -7.50 -13.18
N GLU A 187 -19.86 -8.67 -13.09
CA GLU A 187 -20.43 -9.93 -13.57
C GLU A 187 -21.72 -10.27 -12.84
N ILE A 188 -21.71 -10.31 -11.52
CA ILE A 188 -22.90 -10.66 -10.72
C ILE A 188 -23.96 -9.57 -10.79
N TYR A 189 -23.55 -8.30 -10.82
CA TYR A 189 -24.48 -7.18 -10.96
C TYR A 189 -25.27 -7.27 -12.26
N ALA A 190 -24.62 -7.57 -13.37
CA ALA A 190 -25.30 -7.71 -14.68
C ALA A 190 -26.38 -8.79 -14.64
N GLU A 191 -26.08 -9.96 -14.04
CA GLU A 191 -27.03 -11.05 -13.94
C GLU A 191 -28.22 -10.72 -13.02
N LEU A 192 -27.95 -10.16 -11.83
CA LEU A 192 -29.00 -9.80 -10.87
C LEU A 192 -29.83 -8.61 -11.37
N ASN A 193 -29.23 -7.69 -12.12
CA ASN A 193 -29.94 -6.57 -12.71
C ASN A 193 -30.91 -7.05 -13.81
N ALA A 194 -30.47 -7.92 -14.71
CA ALA A 194 -31.34 -8.53 -15.69
C ALA A 194 -32.50 -9.31 -15.07
N PHE A 195 -32.23 -10.06 -13.97
CA PHE A 195 -33.27 -10.73 -13.20
C PHE A 195 -34.26 -9.71 -12.61
N SER A 196 -33.77 -8.62 -12.00
CA SER A 196 -34.64 -7.62 -11.37
C SER A 196 -35.56 -6.89 -12.37
N LEU A 197 -35.11 -6.68 -13.61
CA LEU A 197 -35.92 -6.07 -14.66
C LEU A 197 -37.07 -7.00 -15.09
N LYS A 198 -36.79 -8.32 -15.24
CA LYS A 198 -37.83 -9.32 -15.53
C LYS A 198 -38.89 -9.42 -14.43
N LEU A 199 -38.53 -9.14 -13.16
CA LEU A 199 -39.50 -9.07 -12.07
C LEU A 199 -40.45 -7.87 -12.20
N MET A 200 -39.94 -6.74 -12.70
CA MET A 200 -40.75 -5.54 -12.91
C MET A 200 -41.75 -5.69 -14.08
N GLU A 201 -41.36 -6.44 -15.13
CA GLU A 201 -42.24 -6.70 -16.30
C GLU A 201 -43.40 -7.64 -16.00
N LYS A 202 -43.31 -8.46 -14.94
CA LYS A 202 -44.35 -9.42 -14.54
C LYS A 202 -45.43 -8.84 -13.62
N LYS A 203 -45.31 -7.60 -13.28
CA LYS A 203 -46.23 -6.89 -12.39
C LYS A 203 -47.03 -5.82 -13.12
#